data_481e01eabcfa4b0861cae832f0d13d90
#
_entry.id   481e01eabcfa4b0861cae832f0d13d90
#
_cell.length_a   1.000
_cell.length_b   1.000
_cell.length_c   1.000
_cell.angle_alpha   90.00
_cell.angle_beta   90.00
_cell.angle_gamma   90.00
#
_symmetry.space_group_name_H-M   'P 1'
#
loop_
_entity.id
_entity.type
_entity.pdbx_description
1 polymer ?
#
loop_
_entity_poly.entity_id
_entity_poly.type
_entity_poly.pdbx_seq_one_letter_code
_entity_poly.pdbx_strand_id
1 'polypeptide(L)'
;MKKLFYSFTLLFILFQLGGCQKKTEPVSVSGFYFDTFIVTTIYSPCEESVQEGLLSLCEKYEDMLSAEKEGSDIWRINHSNGNPVEVSPETIYLLERGLYYSALTNGTFDITIRPVSSLWDFHSDAPALPDDTKLADAMQHVHYDAVLLQNNMVTLTDPDASIELGALAKGYIAEKIKEYLLFQNVDAALINLGGNLCAFGTKQDGSRYTLGIEKPFSSEIACTLKTTDTNLVTSGIYERCFTVNGILYHHLLDGNTGFPVNNNLYSVSIMGPDGTECDLLSTVCFLLGEEEGTSLLESMDGYEGYFIKSDYSISMTSGFGK
;
A
#
# COMPACT_ATOMS: atom_id res chain seq x y z
N MET A 1 -72.91 -3.40 -8.83
CA MET A 1 -71.81 -3.57 -9.78
C MET A 1 -70.88 -2.34 -9.93
N LYS A 2 -71.13 -1.20 -9.28
CA LYS A 2 -70.24 0.00 -9.37
C LYS A 2 -69.14 0.08 -8.28
N LYS A 3 -69.18 -0.70 -7.22
CA LYS A 3 -68.19 -0.65 -6.11
C LYS A 3 -66.99 -1.60 -6.31
N LEU A 4 -67.04 -2.52 -7.28
CA LEU A 4 -65.94 -3.46 -7.55
C LEU A 4 -64.90 -2.92 -8.54
N PHE A 5 -65.23 -1.89 -9.30
CA PHE A 5 -64.38 -1.30 -10.33
C PHE A 5 -63.36 -0.31 -9.78
N TYR A 6 -63.64 0.33 -8.63
CA TYR A 6 -62.70 1.27 -8.01
C TYR A 6 -61.58 0.60 -7.20
N SER A 7 -61.78 -0.65 -6.76
CA SER A 7 -60.75 -1.37 -6.01
C SER A 7 -59.63 -1.95 -6.90
N PHE A 8 -59.94 -2.21 -8.18
CA PHE A 8 -58.95 -2.73 -9.14
C PHE A 8 -58.04 -1.65 -9.74
N THR A 9 -58.54 -0.40 -9.83
CA THR A 9 -57.76 0.73 -10.37
C THR A 9 -56.77 1.27 -9.35
N LEU A 10 -57.04 1.13 -8.05
CA LEU A 10 -56.11 1.55 -6.99
C LEU A 10 -54.93 0.56 -6.79
N LEU A 11 -55.14 -0.72 -7.12
CA LEU A 11 -54.09 -1.75 -7.01
C LEU A 11 -53.08 -1.68 -8.18
N PHE A 12 -53.48 -1.09 -9.33
CA PHE A 12 -52.64 -0.96 -10.50
C PHE A 12 -51.69 0.24 -10.47
N ILE A 13 -52.01 1.26 -9.63
CA ILE A 13 -51.15 2.46 -9.47
C ILE A 13 -49.99 2.20 -8.48
N LEU A 14 -50.10 1.23 -7.59
CA LEU A 14 -49.03 0.86 -6.63
C LEU A 14 -47.91 0.04 -7.25
N PHE A 15 -48.07 -0.48 -8.48
CA PHE A 15 -47.05 -1.30 -9.16
C PHE A 15 -46.16 -0.51 -10.14
N GLN A 16 -46.34 0.81 -10.27
CA GLN A 16 -45.53 1.66 -11.15
C GLN A 16 -44.50 2.54 -10.43
N LEU A 17 -44.27 2.31 -9.12
CA LEU A 17 -43.19 2.97 -8.38
C LEU A 17 -41.95 2.07 -8.28
N GLY A 18 -41.77 1.16 -9.21
CA GLY A 18 -40.48 0.58 -9.52
C GLY A 18 -39.60 1.65 -10.17
N GLY A 19 -39.07 2.58 -9.36
CA GLY A 19 -38.15 3.61 -9.85
C GLY A 19 -37.00 2.93 -10.58
N CYS A 20 -36.84 3.19 -11.87
CA CYS A 20 -35.55 3.03 -12.52
C CYS A 20 -34.55 3.82 -11.68
N GLN A 21 -33.77 3.17 -10.84
CA GLN A 21 -32.58 3.78 -10.28
C GLN A 21 -31.75 4.24 -11.49
N LYS A 22 -31.66 5.56 -11.69
CA LYS A 22 -30.74 6.12 -12.67
C LYS A 22 -29.37 5.57 -12.32
N LYS A 23 -28.77 4.78 -13.22
CA LYS A 23 -27.36 4.42 -13.11
C LYS A 23 -26.59 5.74 -13.06
N THR A 24 -25.99 6.05 -11.94
CA THR A 24 -25.03 7.13 -11.82
C THR A 24 -23.72 6.66 -12.42
N GLU A 25 -23.14 7.45 -13.30
CA GLU A 25 -21.78 7.14 -13.81
C GLU A 25 -20.80 7.15 -12.62
N PRO A 26 -19.82 6.24 -12.60
CA PRO A 26 -18.77 6.28 -11.58
C PRO A 26 -18.01 7.60 -11.62
N VAL A 27 -17.65 8.10 -10.45
CA VAL A 27 -16.84 9.32 -10.30
C VAL A 27 -15.41 8.93 -9.99
N SER A 28 -14.44 9.49 -10.73
CA SER A 28 -13.01 9.27 -10.46
C SER A 28 -12.38 10.53 -9.89
N VAL A 29 -11.76 10.38 -8.73
CA VAL A 29 -10.96 11.41 -8.05
C VAL A 29 -9.49 11.02 -8.21
N SER A 30 -8.65 11.94 -8.63
CA SER A 30 -7.22 11.67 -8.86
C SER A 30 -6.35 12.82 -8.38
N GLY A 31 -5.11 12.51 -8.02
CA GLY A 31 -4.11 13.46 -7.58
C GLY A 31 -2.71 12.85 -7.65
N PHE A 32 -1.70 13.64 -7.32
CA PHE A 32 -0.33 13.17 -7.16
C PHE A 32 0.07 13.38 -5.70
N TYR A 33 0.26 12.28 -4.97
CA TYR A 33 0.63 12.25 -3.56
C TYR A 33 1.53 11.02 -3.31
N PHE A 34 2.38 11.07 -2.30
CA PHE A 34 3.26 9.93 -1.92
C PHE A 34 4.15 9.46 -3.07
N ASP A 35 4.65 10.41 -3.86
CA ASP A 35 5.45 10.17 -5.08
C ASP A 35 4.78 9.28 -6.13
N THR A 36 3.43 9.23 -6.14
CA THR A 36 2.69 8.43 -7.10
C THR A 36 1.36 9.07 -7.53
N PHE A 37 0.82 8.61 -8.64
CA PHE A 37 -0.56 8.90 -9.02
C PHE A 37 -1.52 8.07 -8.19
N ILE A 38 -2.49 8.76 -7.59
CA ILE A 38 -3.62 8.13 -6.92
C ILE A 38 -4.87 8.26 -7.79
N VAL A 39 -5.69 7.22 -7.80
CA VAL A 39 -7.01 7.23 -8.46
C VAL A 39 -8.00 6.48 -7.58
N THR A 40 -9.06 7.17 -7.17
CA THR A 40 -10.20 6.53 -6.50
C THR A 40 -11.42 6.60 -7.39
N THR A 41 -11.94 5.46 -7.81
CA THR A 41 -13.19 5.36 -8.58
C THR A 41 -14.33 4.98 -7.67
N ILE A 42 -15.28 5.90 -7.48
CA ILE A 42 -16.44 5.78 -6.60
C ILE A 42 -17.62 5.31 -7.44
N TYR A 43 -18.25 4.21 -7.05
CA TYR A 43 -19.37 3.58 -7.74
C TYR A 43 -20.74 3.85 -7.09
N SER A 44 -20.74 4.53 -5.94
CA SER A 44 -21.93 5.03 -5.26
C SER A 44 -22.20 6.49 -5.64
N PRO A 45 -23.43 7.01 -5.47
CA PRO A 45 -23.67 8.45 -5.52
C PRO A 45 -22.75 9.17 -4.53
N CYS A 46 -22.10 10.24 -5.00
CA CYS A 46 -21.09 10.95 -4.23
C CYS A 46 -21.21 12.45 -4.48
N GLU A 47 -21.20 13.25 -3.42
CA GLU A 47 -21.16 14.71 -3.50
C GLU A 47 -19.73 15.20 -3.78
N GLU A 48 -19.60 16.39 -4.37
CA GLU A 48 -18.29 17.01 -4.66
C GLU A 48 -17.47 17.24 -3.38
N SER A 49 -18.12 17.61 -2.28
CA SER A 49 -17.48 17.78 -0.97
C SER A 49 -16.78 16.50 -0.45
N VAL A 50 -17.28 15.31 -0.80
CA VAL A 50 -16.65 14.03 -0.45
C VAL A 50 -15.36 13.83 -1.26
N GLN A 51 -15.39 14.24 -2.55
CA GLN A 51 -14.21 14.17 -3.42
C GLN A 51 -13.10 15.10 -2.93
N GLU A 52 -13.45 16.34 -2.56
CA GLU A 52 -12.51 17.32 -1.98
C GLU A 52 -11.96 16.82 -0.63
N GLY A 53 -12.80 16.25 0.22
CA GLY A 53 -12.40 15.67 1.50
C GLY A 53 -11.44 14.49 1.35
N LEU A 54 -11.60 13.66 0.29
CA LEU A 54 -10.66 12.58 -0.03
C LEU A 54 -9.26 13.14 -0.34
N LEU A 55 -9.17 14.16 -1.19
CA LEU A 55 -7.88 14.78 -1.53
C LEU A 55 -7.24 15.46 -0.31
N SER A 56 -8.04 16.15 0.51
CA SER A 56 -7.57 16.73 1.78
C SER A 56 -7.06 15.67 2.76
N LEU A 57 -7.65 14.47 2.74
CA LEU A 57 -7.16 13.34 3.55
C LEU A 57 -5.80 12.84 3.05
N CYS A 58 -5.60 12.76 1.74
CA CYS A 58 -4.31 12.41 1.17
C CYS A 58 -3.23 13.43 1.56
N GLU A 59 -3.53 14.72 1.43
CA GLU A 59 -2.64 15.80 1.83
C GLU A 59 -2.29 15.70 3.33
N LYS A 60 -3.28 15.47 4.20
CA LYS A 60 -3.07 15.27 5.64
C LYS A 60 -2.06 14.17 5.93
N TYR A 61 -2.19 13.01 5.26
CA TYR A 61 -1.31 11.89 5.53
C TYR A 61 0.08 12.06 4.90
N GLU A 62 0.18 12.74 3.77
CA GLU A 62 1.48 13.12 3.22
C GLU A 62 2.20 14.08 4.17
N ASP A 63 1.50 15.10 4.71
CA ASP A 63 2.02 16.04 5.70
C ASP A 63 2.44 15.36 7.00
N MET A 64 1.83 14.24 7.34
CA MET A 64 2.12 13.51 8.57
C MET A 64 3.26 12.50 8.40
N LEU A 65 3.31 11.76 7.30
CA LEU A 65 4.10 10.53 7.17
C LEU A 65 5.31 10.66 6.23
N SER A 66 5.43 11.74 5.47
CA SER A 66 6.56 11.94 4.55
C SER A 66 7.87 12.07 5.33
N ALA A 67 8.90 11.35 4.89
CA ALA A 67 10.26 11.53 5.41
C ALA A 67 10.95 12.78 4.84
N GLU A 68 10.42 13.36 3.74
CA GLU A 68 10.99 14.51 3.03
C GLU A 68 10.35 15.84 3.44
N LYS A 69 9.06 15.81 3.82
CA LYS A 69 8.31 17.06 4.10
C LYS A 69 8.62 17.61 5.47
N GLU A 70 9.25 18.78 5.52
CA GLU A 70 9.60 19.45 6.77
C GLU A 70 8.37 19.63 7.69
N GLY A 71 8.50 19.22 8.94
CA GLY A 71 7.46 19.33 9.96
C GLY A 71 6.56 18.10 10.06
N SER A 72 6.65 17.12 9.16
CA SER A 72 5.95 15.83 9.31
C SER A 72 6.45 15.05 10.54
N ASP A 73 5.70 14.08 11.02
CA ASP A 73 6.13 13.24 12.14
C ASP A 73 7.45 12.53 11.83
N ILE A 74 7.56 11.89 10.67
CA ILE A 74 8.76 11.16 10.28
C ILE A 74 9.95 12.08 10.06
N TRP A 75 9.76 13.23 9.39
CA TRP A 75 10.82 14.22 9.24
C TRP A 75 11.33 14.71 10.60
N ARG A 76 10.44 15.03 11.55
CA ARG A 76 10.80 15.48 12.90
C ARG A 76 11.57 14.43 13.69
N ILE A 77 11.18 13.14 13.56
CA ILE A 77 11.93 12.03 14.15
C ILE A 77 13.35 11.99 13.57
N ASN A 78 13.46 11.99 12.23
CA ASN A 78 14.73 11.88 11.52
C ASN A 78 15.68 13.08 11.76
N HIS A 79 15.15 14.24 12.18
CA HIS A 79 15.94 15.45 12.47
C HIS A 79 15.98 15.78 13.98
N SER A 80 15.64 14.82 14.83
CA SER A 80 15.57 15.02 16.29
C SER A 80 16.92 15.06 16.99
N ASN A 81 18.00 14.61 16.32
CA ASN A 81 19.33 14.42 16.90
C ASN A 81 19.27 13.61 18.21
N GLY A 82 18.49 12.54 18.25
CA GLY A 82 18.33 11.67 19.40
C GLY A 82 17.40 12.20 20.50
N ASN A 83 16.76 13.37 20.32
CA ASN A 83 15.78 13.87 21.27
C ASN A 83 14.41 13.19 21.07
N PRO A 84 13.64 12.96 22.15
CA PRO A 84 12.28 12.46 22.03
C PRO A 84 11.36 13.39 21.25
N VAL A 85 10.58 12.83 20.31
CA VAL A 85 9.62 13.57 19.48
C VAL A 85 8.21 13.05 19.74
N GLU A 86 7.29 13.93 20.09
CA GLU A 86 5.87 13.59 20.17
C GLU A 86 5.27 13.51 18.77
N VAL A 87 4.57 12.40 18.47
CA VAL A 87 3.99 12.10 17.16
C VAL A 87 2.53 11.68 17.28
N SER A 88 1.83 11.61 16.16
CA SER A 88 0.45 11.17 16.10
C SER A 88 0.31 9.69 16.50
N PRO A 89 -0.86 9.26 17.01
CA PRO A 89 -1.15 7.86 17.26
C PRO A 89 -1.07 7.00 15.99
N GLU A 90 -1.39 7.56 14.84
CA GLU A 90 -1.27 6.92 13.53
C GLU A 90 0.19 6.59 13.20
N THR A 91 1.09 7.51 13.47
CA THR A 91 2.54 7.30 13.29
C THR A 91 3.05 6.21 14.23
N ILE A 92 2.65 6.22 15.52
CA ILE A 92 3.01 5.15 16.48
C ILE A 92 2.56 3.79 15.96
N TYR A 93 1.30 3.67 15.52
CA TYR A 93 0.78 2.42 14.95
C TYR A 93 1.65 1.90 13.80
N LEU A 94 2.00 2.77 12.86
CA LEU A 94 2.81 2.39 11.70
C LEU A 94 4.23 1.98 12.13
N LEU A 95 4.82 2.69 13.07
CA LEU A 95 6.13 2.34 13.61
C LEU A 95 6.10 0.99 14.34
N GLU A 96 5.07 0.72 15.16
CA GLU A 96 4.91 -0.58 15.84
C GLU A 96 4.81 -1.72 14.83
N ARG A 97 4.03 -1.54 13.73
CA ARG A 97 3.93 -2.55 12.67
C ARG A 97 5.25 -2.74 11.94
N GLY A 98 5.92 -1.67 11.57
CA GLY A 98 7.22 -1.72 10.91
C GLY A 98 8.28 -2.41 11.78
N LEU A 99 8.39 -2.05 13.05
CA LEU A 99 9.32 -2.66 14.01
C LEU A 99 9.03 -4.15 14.25
N TYR A 100 7.75 -4.53 14.28
CA TYR A 100 7.38 -5.95 14.38
C TYR A 100 7.98 -6.77 13.24
N TYR A 101 7.85 -6.31 12.00
CA TYR A 101 8.40 -7.01 10.85
C TYR A 101 9.93 -6.87 10.73
N SER A 102 10.50 -5.75 11.18
CA SER A 102 11.96 -5.62 11.27
C SER A 102 12.55 -6.68 12.22
N ALA A 103 11.93 -6.87 13.38
CA ALA A 103 12.34 -7.90 14.33
C ALA A 103 12.06 -9.33 13.79
N LEU A 104 10.90 -9.57 13.17
CA LEU A 104 10.54 -10.88 12.60
C LEU A 104 11.54 -11.35 11.54
N THR A 105 12.06 -10.42 10.74
CA THR A 105 13.01 -10.70 9.64
C THR A 105 14.48 -10.57 10.05
N ASN A 106 14.76 -10.34 11.34
CA ASN A 106 16.12 -10.07 11.85
C ASN A 106 16.83 -8.95 11.06
N GLY A 107 16.09 -7.86 10.75
CA GLY A 107 16.62 -6.69 10.06
C GLY A 107 16.72 -6.80 8.53
N THR A 108 16.37 -7.93 7.91
CA THR A 108 16.31 -8.01 6.43
C THR A 108 15.29 -6.98 5.89
N PHE A 109 14.13 -6.87 6.50
CA PHE A 109 13.27 -5.70 6.41
C PHE A 109 13.57 -4.79 7.60
N ASP A 110 13.95 -3.55 7.38
CA ASP A 110 14.24 -2.61 8.46
C ASP A 110 13.70 -1.23 8.11
N ILE A 111 12.84 -0.67 8.98
CA ILE A 111 12.27 0.67 8.77
C ILE A 111 13.31 1.78 8.94
N THR A 112 14.49 1.49 9.49
CA THR A 112 15.60 2.45 9.60
C THR A 112 16.53 2.44 8.39
N ILE A 113 16.13 1.83 7.27
CA ILE A 113 16.92 1.70 6.03
C ILE A 113 17.24 3.04 5.34
N ARG A 114 16.62 4.15 5.74
CA ARG A 114 16.72 5.44 5.05
C ARG A 114 18.14 5.99 4.87
N PRO A 115 19.10 5.86 5.79
CA PRO A 115 20.48 6.31 5.55
C PRO A 115 21.09 5.65 4.32
N VAL A 116 20.71 4.41 4.05
CA VAL A 116 21.15 3.61 2.90
C VAL A 116 20.31 3.91 1.67
N SER A 117 18.97 3.85 1.78
CA SER A 117 18.08 4.03 0.62
C SER A 117 18.27 5.38 -0.07
N SER A 118 18.59 6.43 0.69
CA SER A 118 18.87 7.77 0.16
C SER A 118 20.16 7.86 -0.70
N LEU A 119 21.06 6.88 -0.60
CA LEU A 119 22.28 6.82 -1.40
C LEU A 119 22.05 6.21 -2.79
N TRP A 120 20.97 5.46 -2.96
CA TRP A 120 20.71 4.69 -4.18
C TRP A 120 20.02 5.48 -5.29
N ASP A 121 19.60 6.67 -5.11
CA ASP A 121 18.98 7.58 -6.09
C ASP A 121 18.29 6.90 -7.30
N PHE A 122 17.27 6.10 -7.04
CA PHE A 122 16.50 5.38 -8.07
C PHE A 122 15.67 6.29 -8.99
N HIS A 123 15.59 7.59 -8.70
CA HIS A 123 14.86 8.60 -9.46
C HIS A 123 15.76 9.45 -10.37
N SER A 124 17.09 9.25 -10.34
CA SER A 124 18.03 10.03 -11.14
C SER A 124 17.95 9.71 -12.63
N ASP A 125 18.09 10.73 -13.47
CA ASP A 125 18.29 10.57 -14.89
C ASP A 125 19.67 9.97 -15.24
N ALA A 126 20.61 9.98 -14.27
CA ALA A 126 21.95 9.42 -14.40
C ALA A 126 22.29 8.56 -13.17
N PRO A 127 21.62 7.42 -12.98
CA PRO A 127 21.78 6.60 -11.79
C PRO A 127 23.19 6.02 -11.70
N ALA A 128 23.72 5.97 -10.49
CA ALA A 128 25.03 5.41 -10.17
C ALA A 128 24.96 4.55 -8.91
N LEU A 129 25.93 3.64 -8.78
CA LEU A 129 26.07 2.89 -7.52
C LEU A 129 26.49 3.86 -6.40
N PRO A 130 26.02 3.61 -5.17
CA PRO A 130 26.53 4.31 -4.00
C PRO A 130 28.06 4.18 -3.89
N ASP A 131 28.70 5.18 -3.33
CA ASP A 131 30.10 5.08 -2.93
C ASP A 131 30.25 4.07 -1.78
N ASP A 132 31.17 3.11 -1.92
CA ASP A 132 31.34 2.02 -0.97
C ASP A 132 31.62 2.50 0.46
N THR A 133 32.34 3.63 0.63
CA THR A 133 32.64 4.17 1.95
C THR A 133 31.41 4.78 2.58
N LYS A 134 30.62 5.53 1.79
CA LYS A 134 29.36 6.12 2.26
C LYS A 134 28.32 5.04 2.59
N LEU A 135 28.26 4.00 1.78
CA LEU A 135 27.37 2.88 2.04
C LEU A 135 27.74 2.15 3.34
N ALA A 136 29.03 1.87 3.53
CA ALA A 136 29.54 1.23 4.74
C ALA A 136 29.31 2.09 6.00
N ASP A 137 29.37 3.41 5.88
CA ASP A 137 29.04 4.34 6.96
C ASP A 137 27.54 4.35 7.25
N ALA A 138 26.70 4.50 6.23
CA ALA A 138 25.26 4.50 6.35
C ALA A 138 24.71 3.18 6.96
N MET A 139 25.31 2.05 6.63
CA MET A 139 24.94 0.74 7.18
C MET A 139 25.14 0.63 8.70
N GLN A 140 26.00 1.46 9.31
CA GLN A 140 26.18 1.47 10.77
C GLN A 140 24.94 2.04 11.49
N HIS A 141 24.09 2.78 10.77
CA HIS A 141 22.91 3.47 11.27
C HIS A 141 21.60 2.76 10.86
N VAL A 142 21.69 1.55 10.27
CA VAL A 142 20.52 0.72 9.93
C VAL A 142 20.38 -0.36 11.00
N HIS A 143 19.53 -0.10 11.98
CA HIS A 143 19.21 -1.05 13.04
C HIS A 143 17.94 -0.63 13.77
N TYR A 144 16.85 -1.40 13.59
CA TYR A 144 15.54 -1.10 14.15
C TYR A 144 15.54 -0.98 15.69
N ASP A 145 16.50 -1.58 16.39
CA ASP A 145 16.66 -1.46 17.86
C ASP A 145 16.94 -0.02 18.31
N ALA A 146 17.38 0.86 17.40
CA ALA A 146 17.55 2.27 17.70
C ALA A 146 16.24 3.01 17.94
N VAL A 147 15.11 2.46 17.51
CA VAL A 147 13.80 3.12 17.60
C VAL A 147 13.13 2.75 18.92
N LEU A 148 13.04 3.71 19.84
CA LEU A 148 12.33 3.53 21.11
C LEU A 148 10.97 4.22 21.05
N LEU A 149 9.92 3.46 21.32
CA LEU A 149 8.55 3.94 21.44
C LEU A 149 8.14 3.97 22.91
N GLN A 150 7.67 5.12 23.39
CA GLN A 150 7.15 5.30 24.74
C GLN A 150 5.90 6.19 24.72
N ASN A 151 4.73 5.61 24.81
CA ASN A 151 3.45 6.29 24.55
C ASN A 151 3.47 6.92 23.13
N ASN A 152 3.24 8.23 23.03
CA ASN A 152 3.31 8.97 21.74
C ASN A 152 4.69 9.59 21.47
N MET A 153 5.73 9.18 22.19
CA MET A 153 7.08 9.68 22.02
C MET A 153 7.93 8.66 21.29
N VAL A 154 8.68 9.12 20.30
CA VAL A 154 9.66 8.36 19.54
C VAL A 154 11.05 8.92 19.78
N THR A 155 12.01 8.06 20.06
CA THR A 155 13.42 8.43 20.23
C THR A 155 14.29 7.54 19.37
N LEU A 156 15.16 8.13 18.56
CA LEU A 156 16.24 7.42 17.91
C LEU A 156 17.46 7.45 18.84
N THR A 157 17.85 6.27 19.36
CA THR A 157 19.02 6.18 20.26
C THR A 157 20.34 6.35 19.52
N ASP A 158 20.32 6.11 18.22
CA ASP A 158 21.36 6.51 17.28
C ASP A 158 20.88 7.78 16.57
N PRO A 159 21.55 8.95 16.77
CA PRO A 159 21.11 10.20 16.17
C PRO A 159 21.29 10.29 14.65
N ASP A 160 22.07 9.38 14.05
CA ASP A 160 22.31 9.27 12.62
C ASP A 160 21.40 8.24 11.94
N ALA A 161 20.66 7.44 12.73
CA ALA A 161 19.59 6.58 12.19
C ALA A 161 18.45 7.44 11.64
N SER A 162 17.77 6.94 10.62
CA SER A 162 16.58 7.59 10.08
C SER A 162 15.57 6.60 9.51
N ILE A 163 14.29 6.92 9.64
CA ILE A 163 13.15 6.05 9.36
C ILE A 163 12.52 6.41 8.02
N GLU A 164 12.03 5.40 7.31
CA GLU A 164 11.09 5.57 6.20
C GLU A 164 9.92 4.58 6.31
N LEU A 165 8.75 4.98 5.84
CA LEU A 165 7.51 4.19 5.88
C LEU A 165 7.00 3.80 4.49
N GLY A 166 7.87 3.83 3.48
CA GLY A 166 7.48 3.57 2.08
C GLY A 166 6.81 2.22 1.84
N ALA A 167 7.13 1.21 2.65
CA ALA A 167 6.64 -0.16 2.53
C ALA A 167 5.28 -0.42 3.24
N LEU A 168 4.66 0.59 3.86
CA LEU A 168 3.42 0.40 4.62
C LEU A 168 2.47 1.61 4.61
N ALA A 169 2.97 2.79 4.31
CA ALA A 169 2.17 4.02 4.39
C ALA A 169 1.05 4.05 3.35
N LYS A 170 1.29 3.58 2.12
CA LYS A 170 0.27 3.60 1.06
C LYS A 170 -0.90 2.66 1.37
N GLY A 171 -0.60 1.46 1.88
CA GLY A 171 -1.61 0.52 2.32
C GLY A 171 -2.48 1.09 3.44
N TYR A 172 -1.85 1.72 4.45
CA TYR A 172 -2.54 2.40 5.53
C TYR A 172 -3.45 3.54 5.02
N ILE A 173 -2.94 4.37 4.12
CA ILE A 173 -3.70 5.49 3.58
C ILE A 173 -4.89 5.01 2.75
N ALA A 174 -4.74 3.91 1.99
CA ALA A 174 -5.85 3.29 1.27
C ALA A 174 -6.97 2.85 2.22
N GLU A 175 -6.63 2.25 3.38
CA GLU A 175 -7.63 1.92 4.42
C GLU A 175 -8.29 3.18 4.99
N LYS A 176 -7.53 4.25 5.24
CA LYS A 176 -8.09 5.52 5.74
C LYS A 176 -9.02 6.21 4.74
N ILE A 177 -8.72 6.11 3.45
CA ILE A 177 -9.61 6.57 2.39
C ILE A 177 -10.90 5.73 2.39
N LYS A 178 -10.81 4.42 2.50
CA LYS A 178 -11.97 3.52 2.60
C LYS A 178 -12.83 3.85 3.83
N GLU A 179 -12.22 4.00 5.02
CA GLU A 179 -12.92 4.41 6.25
C GLU A 179 -13.65 5.74 6.05
N TYR A 180 -12.99 6.74 5.46
CA TYR A 180 -13.58 8.04 5.16
C TYR A 180 -14.76 7.92 4.22
N LEU A 181 -14.62 7.18 3.11
CA LEU A 181 -15.69 7.00 2.12
C LEU A 181 -16.91 6.30 2.73
N LEU A 182 -16.69 5.25 3.53
CA LEU A 182 -17.76 4.55 4.26
C LEU A 182 -18.47 5.49 5.25
N PHE A 183 -17.74 6.35 5.97
CA PHE A 183 -18.31 7.37 6.87
C PHE A 183 -19.17 8.39 6.11
N GLN A 184 -18.83 8.68 4.85
CA GLN A 184 -19.60 9.54 3.95
C GLN A 184 -20.75 8.81 3.23
N ASN A 185 -21.09 7.58 3.65
CA ASN A 185 -22.12 6.72 3.03
C ASN A 185 -21.82 6.35 1.58
N VAL A 186 -20.57 6.25 1.20
CA VAL A 186 -20.11 5.65 -0.07
C VAL A 186 -19.94 4.15 0.14
N ASP A 187 -20.79 3.35 -0.49
CA ASP A 187 -20.86 1.90 -0.26
C ASP A 187 -19.93 1.09 -1.17
N ALA A 188 -19.37 1.69 -2.23
CA ALA A 188 -18.57 0.99 -3.21
C ALA A 188 -17.54 1.90 -3.88
N ALA A 189 -16.27 1.52 -3.81
CA ALA A 189 -15.19 2.18 -4.53
C ALA A 189 -14.02 1.23 -4.81
N LEU A 190 -13.21 1.62 -5.78
CA LEU A 190 -11.88 1.07 -6.05
C LEU A 190 -10.85 2.18 -5.85
N ILE A 191 -9.97 2.00 -4.89
CA ILE A 191 -8.88 2.89 -4.53
C ILE A 191 -7.59 2.31 -5.11
N ASN A 192 -6.81 3.14 -5.81
CA ASN A 192 -5.49 2.78 -6.35
C ASN A 192 -4.48 3.85 -5.93
N LEU A 193 -3.51 3.49 -5.12
CA LEU A 193 -2.40 4.32 -4.68
C LEU A 193 -1.09 3.76 -5.24
N GLY A 194 -0.80 4.07 -6.52
CA GLY A 194 0.43 3.61 -7.15
C GLY A 194 0.59 2.09 -7.19
N GLY A 195 -0.49 1.37 -7.50
CA GLY A 195 -0.49 -0.10 -7.52
C GLY A 195 -1.01 -0.77 -6.24
N ASN A 196 -1.11 -0.05 -5.12
CA ASN A 196 -1.81 -0.54 -3.93
C ASN A 196 -3.31 -0.42 -4.17
N LEU A 197 -3.98 -1.54 -4.41
CA LEU A 197 -5.39 -1.59 -4.73
C LEU A 197 -6.21 -1.95 -3.48
N CYS A 198 -7.22 -1.14 -3.17
CA CYS A 198 -8.23 -1.45 -2.15
C CYS A 198 -9.61 -1.37 -2.81
N ALA A 199 -10.33 -2.48 -2.84
CA ALA A 199 -11.68 -2.59 -3.35
C ALA A 199 -12.66 -2.85 -2.21
N PHE A 200 -13.80 -2.17 -2.20
CA PHE A 200 -14.89 -2.47 -1.26
C PHE A 200 -16.27 -2.27 -1.89
N GLY A 201 -17.23 -3.06 -1.42
CA GLY A 201 -18.59 -3.10 -1.94
C GLY A 201 -18.69 -3.69 -3.34
N THR A 202 -19.83 -3.46 -4.01
CA THR A 202 -20.10 -3.94 -5.37
C THR A 202 -20.46 -2.79 -6.28
N LYS A 203 -20.14 -2.91 -7.56
CA LYS A 203 -20.58 -1.94 -8.57
C LYS A 203 -22.11 -1.86 -8.62
N GLN A 204 -22.66 -0.77 -9.16
CA GLN A 204 -24.10 -0.53 -9.20
C GLN A 204 -24.92 -1.63 -9.92
N ASP A 205 -24.30 -2.36 -10.82
CA ASP A 205 -24.93 -3.51 -11.50
C ASP A 205 -24.78 -4.83 -10.74
N GLY A 206 -24.24 -4.80 -9.52
CA GLY A 206 -23.96 -5.97 -8.69
C GLY A 206 -22.72 -6.75 -9.11
N SER A 207 -21.96 -6.29 -10.11
CA SER A 207 -20.75 -6.97 -10.54
C SER A 207 -19.59 -6.73 -9.57
N ARG A 208 -18.67 -7.69 -9.51
CA ARG A 208 -17.42 -7.62 -8.76
C ARG A 208 -16.40 -6.76 -9.48
N TYR A 209 -15.41 -6.26 -8.75
CA TYR A 209 -14.20 -5.68 -9.32
C TYR A 209 -13.36 -6.77 -9.99
N THR A 210 -12.64 -6.37 -11.03
CA THR A 210 -11.57 -7.20 -11.61
C THR A 210 -10.27 -6.47 -11.35
N LEU A 211 -9.44 -7.02 -10.48
CA LEU A 211 -8.12 -6.53 -10.17
C LEU A 211 -7.10 -7.30 -11.01
N GLY A 212 -6.06 -6.64 -11.50
CA GLY A 212 -5.01 -7.23 -12.30
C GLY A 212 -3.67 -7.20 -11.60
N ILE A 213 -2.91 -8.29 -11.68
CA ILE A 213 -1.49 -8.32 -11.37
C ILE A 213 -0.75 -8.16 -12.68
N GLU A 214 0.08 -7.14 -12.77
CA GLU A 214 0.88 -6.86 -13.98
C GLU A 214 2.02 -7.87 -14.12
N LYS A 215 2.35 -8.20 -15.35
CA LYS A 215 3.53 -8.99 -15.66
C LYS A 215 4.76 -8.08 -15.61
N PRO A 216 5.77 -8.41 -14.81
CA PRO A 216 6.98 -7.62 -14.69
C PRO A 216 7.59 -7.21 -16.02
N PHE A 217 8.03 -5.95 -16.14
CA PHE A 217 8.62 -5.37 -17.35
C PHE A 217 7.74 -5.43 -18.61
N SER A 218 6.41 -5.51 -18.44
CA SER A 218 5.44 -5.63 -19.53
C SER A 218 4.16 -4.88 -19.18
N SER A 219 3.38 -4.49 -20.20
CA SER A 219 2.01 -3.98 -20.02
C SER A 219 0.94 -5.09 -20.01
N GLU A 220 1.35 -6.35 -20.03
CA GLU A 220 0.44 -7.50 -19.96
C GLU A 220 0.00 -7.78 -18.53
N ILE A 221 -1.18 -8.35 -18.39
CA ILE A 221 -1.69 -8.82 -17.09
C ILE A 221 -1.32 -10.30 -16.93
N ALA A 222 -0.61 -10.62 -15.84
CA ALA A 222 -0.22 -11.98 -15.49
C ALA A 222 -1.38 -12.75 -14.85
N CYS A 223 -2.16 -12.09 -14.01
CA CYS A 223 -3.30 -12.69 -13.30
C CYS A 223 -4.42 -11.68 -13.11
N THR A 224 -5.67 -12.15 -13.09
CA THR A 224 -6.84 -11.33 -12.74
C THR A 224 -7.64 -11.98 -11.63
N LEU A 225 -8.10 -11.17 -10.68
CA LEU A 225 -8.91 -11.57 -9.53
C LEU A 225 -10.27 -10.88 -9.58
N LYS A 226 -11.34 -11.59 -9.28
CA LYS A 226 -12.69 -11.02 -9.14
C LYS A 226 -13.07 -10.95 -7.66
N THR A 227 -13.24 -9.75 -7.15
CA THR A 227 -13.48 -9.52 -5.72
C THR A 227 -14.49 -8.40 -5.48
N THR A 228 -14.97 -8.31 -4.23
CA THR A 228 -15.80 -7.21 -3.74
C THR A 228 -15.10 -6.42 -2.63
N ASP A 229 -14.48 -7.14 -1.67
CA ASP A 229 -13.87 -6.54 -0.49
C ASP A 229 -12.49 -7.18 -0.28
N THR A 230 -11.44 -6.49 -0.75
CA THR A 230 -10.06 -6.96 -0.57
C THR A 230 -9.05 -5.87 -0.92
N ASN A 231 -7.87 -6.01 -0.37
CA ASN A 231 -6.69 -5.31 -0.82
C ASN A 231 -5.84 -6.23 -1.69
N LEU A 232 -5.18 -5.67 -2.69
CA LEU A 232 -4.19 -6.34 -3.52
C LEU A 232 -3.01 -5.39 -3.71
N VAL A 233 -1.88 -5.73 -3.12
CA VAL A 233 -0.68 -4.89 -3.13
C VAL A 233 0.48 -5.67 -3.72
N THR A 234 1.27 -5.03 -4.56
CA THR A 234 2.42 -5.64 -5.22
C THR A 234 3.68 -4.84 -4.94
N SER A 235 4.73 -5.55 -4.52
CA SER A 235 6.11 -5.06 -4.53
C SER A 235 6.86 -5.74 -5.68
N GLY A 236 7.47 -4.92 -6.55
CA GLY A 236 8.15 -5.43 -7.73
C GLY A 236 9.40 -4.64 -8.09
N ILE A 237 10.43 -5.35 -8.57
CA ILE A 237 11.72 -4.73 -8.89
C ILE A 237 11.66 -3.76 -10.06
N TYR A 238 10.64 -3.86 -10.90
CA TYR A 238 10.45 -3.05 -12.11
C TYR A 238 9.91 -1.64 -11.84
N GLU A 239 9.41 -1.39 -10.63
CA GLU A 239 8.83 -0.09 -10.27
C GLU A 239 9.90 1.00 -10.19
N ARG A 240 11.03 0.68 -9.52
CA ARG A 240 12.17 1.59 -9.36
C ARG A 240 13.46 0.79 -9.50
N CYS A 241 14.09 0.87 -10.67
CA CYS A 241 15.33 0.14 -10.95
C CYS A 241 16.16 0.84 -12.03
N PHE A 242 17.44 0.51 -12.03
CA PHE A 242 18.37 0.92 -13.08
C PHE A 242 19.41 -0.16 -13.37
N THR A 243 20.10 -0.06 -14.51
CA THR A 243 21.11 -1.04 -14.90
C THR A 243 22.48 -0.37 -15.03
N VAL A 244 23.47 -0.94 -14.33
CA VAL A 244 24.89 -0.54 -14.45
C VAL A 244 25.72 -1.77 -14.78
N ASN A 245 26.54 -1.68 -15.84
CA ASN A 245 27.39 -2.77 -16.32
C ASN A 245 26.66 -4.10 -16.57
N GLY A 246 25.37 -4.03 -16.99
CA GLY A 246 24.54 -5.21 -17.25
C GLY A 246 23.92 -5.85 -16.02
N ILE A 247 24.11 -5.28 -14.83
CA ILE A 247 23.48 -5.72 -13.57
C ILE A 247 22.33 -4.78 -13.26
N LEU A 248 21.14 -5.36 -12.99
CA LEU A 248 19.94 -4.62 -12.56
C LEU A 248 19.99 -4.40 -11.05
N TYR A 249 19.80 -3.15 -10.63
CA TYR A 249 19.65 -2.73 -9.24
C TYR A 249 18.25 -2.17 -9.04
N HIS A 250 17.61 -2.49 -7.92
CA HIS A 250 16.25 -2.10 -7.61
C HIS A 250 16.10 -1.64 -6.16
N HIS A 251 14.99 -0.98 -5.85
CA HIS A 251 14.76 -0.30 -4.57
C HIS A 251 14.43 -1.21 -3.37
N LEU A 252 14.22 -2.52 -3.58
CA LEU A 252 13.93 -3.45 -2.50
C LEU A 252 15.26 -3.90 -1.87
N LEU A 253 15.70 -3.14 -0.87
CA LEU A 253 17.00 -3.27 -0.23
C LEU A 253 16.93 -4.21 0.97
N ASP A 254 17.94 -5.07 1.11
CA ASP A 254 18.16 -5.88 2.31
C ASP A 254 18.82 -5.01 3.39
N GLY A 255 18.15 -4.85 4.52
CA GLY A 255 18.63 -4.04 5.65
C GLY A 255 19.94 -4.54 6.28
N ASN A 256 20.31 -5.80 6.08
CA ASN A 256 21.57 -6.34 6.57
C ASN A 256 22.77 -6.08 5.65
N THR A 257 22.52 -5.80 4.36
CA THR A 257 23.59 -5.61 3.37
C THR A 257 23.61 -4.23 2.74
N GLY A 258 22.47 -3.52 2.73
CA GLY A 258 22.29 -2.26 2.06
C GLY A 258 22.21 -2.35 0.54
N PHE A 259 22.18 -3.56 -0.02
CA PHE A 259 22.05 -3.82 -1.45
C PHE A 259 20.65 -4.35 -1.80
N PRO A 260 20.21 -4.20 -3.07
CA PRO A 260 19.03 -4.90 -3.56
C PRO A 260 19.11 -6.40 -3.28
N VAL A 261 18.03 -6.97 -2.72
CA VAL A 261 17.99 -8.40 -2.47
C VAL A 261 18.03 -9.20 -3.78
N ASN A 262 18.76 -10.28 -3.81
CA ASN A 262 18.88 -11.16 -4.98
C ASN A 262 18.35 -12.56 -4.67
N ASN A 263 17.06 -12.76 -4.92
CA ASN A 263 16.33 -13.99 -4.57
C ASN A 263 15.51 -14.59 -5.72
N ASN A 264 15.85 -14.24 -6.95
CA ASN A 264 15.17 -14.70 -8.17
C ASN A 264 13.67 -14.35 -8.27
N LEU A 265 13.19 -13.35 -7.54
CA LEU A 265 11.82 -12.82 -7.68
C LEU A 265 11.81 -11.54 -8.51
N TYR A 266 10.78 -11.39 -9.34
CA TYR A 266 10.44 -10.13 -9.99
C TYR A 266 9.39 -9.34 -9.20
N SER A 267 8.41 -10.04 -8.63
CA SER A 267 7.38 -9.39 -7.82
C SER A 267 6.70 -10.36 -6.86
N VAL A 268 6.16 -9.78 -5.79
CA VAL A 268 5.25 -10.44 -4.84
C VAL A 268 3.99 -9.59 -4.72
N SER A 269 2.83 -10.21 -4.98
CA SER A 269 1.53 -9.58 -4.76
C SER A 269 0.83 -10.25 -3.59
N ILE A 270 0.33 -9.45 -2.67
CA ILE A 270 -0.41 -9.91 -1.49
C ILE A 270 -1.86 -9.49 -1.61
N MET A 271 -2.74 -10.46 -1.39
CA MET A 271 -4.18 -10.25 -1.24
C MET A 271 -4.58 -10.46 0.21
N GLY A 272 -5.38 -9.56 0.77
CA GLY A 272 -5.80 -9.68 2.18
C GLY A 272 -6.82 -8.64 2.62
N PRO A 273 -7.31 -8.77 3.87
CA PRO A 273 -8.35 -7.91 4.42
C PRO A 273 -7.87 -6.51 4.84
N ASP A 274 -6.59 -6.35 5.19
CA ASP A 274 -6.00 -5.09 5.66
C ASP A 274 -4.92 -4.60 4.69
N GLY A 275 -5.08 -3.36 4.21
CA GLY A 275 -4.18 -2.76 3.22
C GLY A 275 -2.78 -2.47 3.78
N THR A 276 -2.67 -2.09 5.07
CA THR A 276 -1.38 -1.86 5.73
C THR A 276 -0.56 -3.13 5.78
N GLU A 277 -1.19 -4.23 6.20
CA GLU A 277 -0.54 -5.54 6.24
C GLU A 277 -0.19 -6.04 4.84
N CYS A 278 -1.06 -5.86 3.85
CA CYS A 278 -0.77 -6.24 2.46
C CYS A 278 0.46 -5.49 1.91
N ASP A 279 0.58 -4.18 2.19
CA ASP A 279 1.71 -3.35 1.76
C ASP A 279 3.01 -3.85 2.43
N LEU A 280 3.01 -4.00 3.75
CA LEU A 280 4.14 -4.57 4.51
C LEU A 280 4.53 -5.97 4.01
N LEU A 281 3.56 -6.88 3.94
CA LEU A 281 3.81 -8.27 3.56
C LEU A 281 4.33 -8.39 2.13
N SER A 282 3.91 -7.53 1.21
CA SER A 282 4.42 -7.57 -0.17
C SER A 282 5.93 -7.33 -0.21
N THR A 283 6.43 -6.37 0.59
CA THR A 283 7.86 -6.08 0.72
C THR A 283 8.59 -7.14 1.55
N VAL A 284 8.03 -7.51 2.70
CA VAL A 284 8.64 -8.51 3.61
C VAL A 284 8.79 -9.87 2.91
N CYS A 285 7.73 -10.38 2.26
CA CYS A 285 7.80 -11.67 1.55
C CYS A 285 8.72 -11.60 0.33
N PHE A 286 8.82 -10.42 -0.33
CA PHE A 286 9.80 -10.24 -1.38
C PHE A 286 11.23 -10.36 -0.83
N LEU A 287 11.54 -9.69 0.28
CA LEU A 287 12.87 -9.72 0.89
C LEU A 287 13.26 -11.10 1.44
N LEU A 288 12.30 -11.82 2.04
CA LEU A 288 12.48 -13.18 2.53
C LEU A 288 12.65 -14.22 1.41
N GLY A 289 12.13 -13.93 0.21
CA GLY A 289 12.10 -14.87 -0.91
C GLY A 289 10.91 -15.83 -0.88
N GLU A 290 10.81 -16.69 -1.90
CA GLU A 290 9.64 -17.54 -2.14
C GLU A 290 9.33 -18.49 -0.98
N GLU A 291 10.32 -19.21 -0.46
CA GLU A 291 10.11 -20.27 0.53
C GLU A 291 9.66 -19.70 1.88
N GLU A 292 10.42 -18.77 2.43
CA GLU A 292 10.12 -18.16 3.73
C GLU A 292 8.89 -17.25 3.64
N GLY A 293 8.75 -16.49 2.55
CA GLY A 293 7.57 -15.63 2.31
C GLY A 293 6.28 -16.45 2.20
N THR A 294 6.29 -17.57 1.47
CA THR A 294 5.14 -18.48 1.41
C THR A 294 4.83 -19.08 2.77
N SER A 295 5.86 -19.53 3.52
CA SER A 295 5.70 -20.10 4.86
C SER A 295 5.10 -19.08 5.84
N LEU A 296 5.51 -17.83 5.78
CA LEU A 296 4.94 -16.74 6.58
C LEU A 296 3.45 -16.57 6.26
N LEU A 297 3.07 -16.45 5.00
CA LEU A 297 1.69 -16.22 4.58
C LEU A 297 0.77 -17.40 4.92
N GLU A 298 1.22 -18.64 4.71
CA GLU A 298 0.44 -19.84 5.09
C GLU A 298 0.19 -19.94 6.62
N SER A 299 0.96 -19.20 7.43
CA SER A 299 0.74 -19.09 8.88
C SER A 299 -0.25 -17.98 9.26
N MET A 300 -0.68 -17.15 8.32
CA MET A 300 -1.53 -15.97 8.54
C MET A 300 -2.92 -16.17 7.92
N ASP A 301 -3.96 -16.06 8.75
CA ASP A 301 -5.33 -16.20 8.25
C ASP A 301 -5.74 -15.02 7.37
N GLY A 302 -6.20 -15.34 6.16
CA GLY A 302 -6.80 -14.36 5.24
C GLY A 302 -5.79 -13.59 4.35
N TYR A 303 -4.51 -13.88 4.45
CA TYR A 303 -3.49 -13.29 3.58
C TYR A 303 -2.95 -14.33 2.61
N GLU A 304 -2.95 -13.97 1.33
CA GLU A 304 -2.54 -14.86 0.25
C GLU A 304 -1.52 -14.18 -0.66
N GLY A 305 -0.54 -14.94 -1.14
CA GLY A 305 0.56 -14.44 -1.94
C GLY A 305 0.62 -15.03 -3.35
N TYR A 306 1.06 -14.20 -4.30
CA TYR A 306 1.34 -14.55 -5.68
C TYR A 306 2.74 -14.06 -6.05
N PHE A 307 3.64 -14.99 -6.34
CA PHE A 307 5.06 -14.74 -6.57
C PHE A 307 5.37 -14.94 -8.05
N ILE A 308 5.95 -13.93 -8.70
CA ILE A 308 6.47 -14.05 -10.07
C ILE A 308 8.00 -14.08 -10.01
N LYS A 309 8.58 -15.18 -10.49
CA LYS A 309 10.03 -15.38 -10.51
C LYS A 309 10.69 -14.75 -11.73
N SER A 310 12.01 -14.65 -11.71
CA SER A 310 12.82 -14.05 -12.79
C SER A 310 12.75 -14.80 -14.12
N ASP A 311 12.32 -16.05 -14.12
CA ASP A 311 12.03 -16.85 -15.30
C ASP A 311 10.55 -16.79 -15.71
N TYR A 312 9.75 -15.92 -15.06
CA TYR A 312 8.30 -15.79 -15.20
C TYR A 312 7.50 -17.01 -14.76
N SER A 313 8.11 -17.99 -14.12
CA SER A 313 7.35 -19.02 -13.42
C SER A 313 6.64 -18.42 -12.19
N ILE A 314 5.53 -19.03 -11.81
CA ILE A 314 4.63 -18.51 -10.78
C ILE A 314 4.52 -19.55 -9.67
N SER A 315 4.55 -19.06 -8.43
CA SER A 315 4.09 -19.79 -7.25
C SER A 315 3.09 -18.96 -6.49
N MET A 316 2.24 -19.60 -5.70
CA MET A 316 1.20 -18.93 -4.92
C MET A 316 0.87 -19.75 -3.67
N THR A 317 0.35 -19.08 -2.66
CA THR A 317 -0.21 -19.74 -1.47
C THR A 317 -1.45 -20.54 -1.79
N SER A 318 -1.80 -21.47 -0.92
CA SER A 318 -2.85 -22.47 -1.17
C SER A 318 -4.26 -21.90 -1.35
N GLY A 319 -4.53 -20.72 -0.80
CA GLY A 319 -5.83 -20.04 -0.87
C GLY A 319 -5.93 -18.94 -1.94
N PHE A 320 -4.86 -18.61 -2.65
CA PHE A 320 -4.85 -17.48 -3.58
C PHE A 320 -5.91 -17.65 -4.70
N GLY A 321 -6.80 -16.65 -4.82
CA GLY A 321 -7.84 -16.62 -5.86
C GLY A 321 -9.04 -17.56 -5.63
N LYS A 322 -9.19 -18.14 -4.44
CA LYS A 322 -10.31 -19.01 -4.06
C LYS A 322 -11.50 -18.24 -3.50
#